data_faf5f63c81a7bfeb455239e0e512e80b
#
_entry.id   faf5f63c81a7bfeb455239e0e512e80b
#
_cell.length_a   1.000
_cell.length_b   1.000
_cell.length_c   1.000
_cell.angle_alpha   90.00
_cell.angle_beta   90.00
_cell.angle_gamma   90.00
#
_symmetry.space_group_name_H-M   'P 1'
#
loop_
_entity.id
_entity.type
_entity.pdbx_description
1 polymer ?
#
loop_
_entity_poly.entity_id
_entity_poly.type
_entity_poly.pdbx_seq_one_letter_code
_entity_poly.pdbx_strand_id
1 'polypeptide(L)'
;MKLLQILLTALFLTNAAYAADGKHLFILSGQSNMAGLKPEESFIPAVEKEFGKDNVIVVKDAHGGQPIRRWFKQWKSAKGEAFKGAGDLYERLMGKVKASIKGQKIQSISFSWMQGERDAREKHSEVYAASLQGILDQLAADLGRKDINFVIGRLSDFDMQNKRYPHWTAIRKVQVDFSEASPRGAWVDTDGLNDGKNRRGKDISNDLHYSAKGYVEFGRRLAASSISLIKGKKGTSGDKGAKGPGSGKVLFEENFEKGRDRWEATDETSWTHRKVDGNHVFGINRRSSKYNPKVRSPHHIALIKDLQVADFVLTFRVMSTKDTGGHRDCCIFFNWQDPQNFYYIHCGASPDPRSGQVMIVKNAPRAPLTKNQNKTPWKNGTWHQVKVVRDSRSGKIEIFFDDMKKPHMSVVDKTFGKGRIGLGSFDDMNDFDDIKLVELK
;
A
#
# COMPACT_ATOMS: atom_id res chain seq x y z
N MET A 1 -25.63 -66.06 23.64
CA MET A 1 -24.90 -65.29 22.63
C MET A 1 -25.86 -64.35 21.94
N LYS A 2 -25.94 -63.08 22.34
CA LYS A 2 -26.81 -62.10 21.71
C LYS A 2 -25.83 -61.09 21.02
N LEU A 3 -25.86 -61.03 19.68
CA LEU A 3 -25.16 -60.03 18.87
C LEU A 3 -25.81 -58.65 19.08
N LEU A 4 -25.03 -57.70 19.49
CA LEU A 4 -25.41 -56.29 19.58
C LEU A 4 -25.00 -55.63 18.26
N GLN A 5 -25.95 -55.28 17.39
CA GLN A 5 -25.74 -54.48 16.20
C GLN A 5 -25.69 -53.01 16.62
N ILE A 6 -24.52 -52.37 16.47
CA ILE A 6 -24.34 -50.92 16.63
C ILE A 6 -24.65 -50.29 15.27
N LEU A 7 -25.78 -49.59 15.21
CA LEU A 7 -26.15 -48.75 14.07
C LEU A 7 -25.33 -47.44 14.14
N LEU A 8 -24.38 -47.27 13.24
CA LEU A 8 -23.63 -46.01 13.08
C LEU A 8 -24.48 -45.06 12.21
N THR A 9 -25.20 -44.14 12.84
CA THR A 9 -25.92 -43.07 12.15
C THR A 9 -24.90 -41.97 11.80
N ALA A 10 -24.47 -41.91 10.54
CA ALA A 10 -23.67 -40.81 9.99
C ALA A 10 -24.58 -39.57 9.92
N LEU A 11 -24.33 -38.61 10.80
CA LEU A 11 -24.96 -37.32 10.79
C LEU A 11 -24.33 -36.48 9.66
N PHE A 12 -24.95 -36.46 8.47
CA PHE A 12 -24.64 -35.50 7.44
C PHE A 12 -25.07 -34.11 7.93
N LEU A 13 -24.16 -33.35 8.47
CA LEU A 13 -24.31 -31.90 8.62
C LEU A 13 -24.36 -31.28 7.22
N THR A 14 -25.56 -31.16 6.67
CA THR A 14 -25.79 -30.27 5.54
C THR A 14 -25.56 -28.86 6.04
N ASN A 15 -24.43 -28.24 5.62
CA ASN A 15 -24.28 -26.80 5.66
C ASN A 15 -25.39 -26.22 4.79
N ALA A 16 -26.54 -25.92 5.37
CA ALA A 16 -27.53 -25.05 4.79
C ALA A 16 -26.84 -23.67 4.70
N ALA A 17 -26.17 -23.41 3.58
CA ALA A 17 -25.88 -22.07 3.18
C ALA A 17 -27.21 -21.33 3.16
N TYR A 18 -27.44 -20.41 4.09
CA TYR A 18 -28.52 -19.46 4.00
C TYR A 18 -28.44 -18.84 2.62
N ALA A 19 -29.28 -19.27 1.70
CA ALA A 19 -29.44 -18.60 0.41
C ALA A 19 -29.91 -17.20 0.73
N ALA A 20 -28.98 -16.27 0.70
CA ALA A 20 -29.25 -14.88 0.95
C ALA A 20 -30.24 -14.41 -0.12
N ASP A 21 -31.38 -13.91 0.32
CA ASP A 21 -32.52 -13.57 -0.52
C ASP A 21 -32.23 -12.25 -1.26
N GLY A 22 -31.56 -12.33 -2.41
CA GLY A 22 -31.24 -11.18 -3.27
C GLY A 22 -29.86 -11.25 -3.93
N LYS A 23 -29.62 -10.33 -4.86
CA LYS A 23 -28.39 -10.24 -5.66
C LYS A 23 -27.41 -9.25 -5.08
N HIS A 24 -26.12 -9.47 -5.34
CA HIS A 24 -25.04 -8.54 -5.04
C HIS A 24 -24.79 -7.63 -6.24
N LEU A 25 -25.01 -6.32 -6.08
CA LEU A 25 -24.78 -5.32 -7.11
C LEU A 25 -23.38 -4.74 -7.00
N PHE A 26 -22.60 -4.83 -8.07
CA PHE A 26 -21.29 -4.22 -8.20
C PHE A 26 -21.34 -3.13 -9.27
N ILE A 27 -21.04 -1.90 -8.87
CA ILE A 27 -21.02 -0.72 -9.75
C ILE A 27 -19.57 -0.29 -9.93
N LEU A 28 -19.04 -0.32 -11.16
CA LEU A 28 -17.67 0.04 -11.49
C LEU A 28 -17.69 1.34 -12.31
N SER A 29 -17.08 2.41 -11.79
CA SER A 29 -17.07 3.69 -12.51
C SER A 29 -15.77 4.47 -12.27
N GLY A 30 -15.53 5.47 -13.10
CA GLY A 30 -14.35 6.30 -13.08
C GLY A 30 -13.85 6.69 -14.46
N GLN A 31 -12.56 7.04 -14.56
CA GLN A 31 -11.99 7.48 -15.84
C GLN A 31 -11.20 6.38 -16.58
N SER A 32 -10.12 6.75 -17.28
CA SER A 32 -9.45 5.89 -18.27
C SER A 32 -8.95 4.55 -17.71
N ASN A 33 -8.42 4.49 -16.48
CA ASN A 33 -7.99 3.23 -15.89
C ASN A 33 -9.18 2.32 -15.52
N MET A 34 -10.33 2.87 -15.15
CA MET A 34 -11.56 2.08 -15.05
C MET A 34 -12.10 1.72 -16.43
N ALA A 35 -12.03 2.60 -17.43
CA ALA A 35 -12.46 2.31 -18.78
C ALA A 35 -11.66 1.15 -19.41
N GLY A 36 -10.33 1.12 -19.17
CA GLY A 36 -9.42 0.06 -19.62
C GLY A 36 -9.57 -1.28 -18.92
N LEU A 37 -10.18 -1.32 -17.73
CA LEU A 37 -10.51 -2.56 -17.04
C LEU A 37 -11.58 -3.34 -17.85
N LYS A 38 -11.32 -4.60 -18.11
CA LYS A 38 -12.31 -5.57 -18.62
C LYS A 38 -12.73 -6.47 -17.44
N PRO A 39 -13.92 -6.24 -16.86
CA PRO A 39 -14.34 -6.98 -15.66
C PRO A 39 -14.36 -8.50 -15.87
N GLU A 40 -14.60 -8.96 -17.09
CA GLU A 40 -14.67 -10.36 -17.50
C GLU A 40 -13.33 -11.09 -17.29
N GLU A 41 -12.21 -10.37 -17.32
CA GLU A 41 -10.88 -10.99 -17.21
C GLU A 41 -10.53 -11.39 -15.77
N SER A 42 -11.13 -10.75 -14.75
CA SER A 42 -10.74 -11.03 -13.35
C SER A 42 -11.79 -10.65 -12.30
N PHE A 43 -12.49 -9.52 -12.46
CA PHE A 43 -13.45 -9.05 -11.46
C PHE A 43 -14.68 -9.95 -11.40
N ILE A 44 -15.36 -10.16 -12.53
CA ILE A 44 -16.58 -10.98 -12.62
C ILE A 44 -16.30 -12.42 -12.18
N PRO A 45 -15.27 -13.13 -12.69
CA PRO A 45 -15.00 -14.49 -12.24
C PRO A 45 -14.77 -14.60 -10.72
N ALA A 46 -14.16 -13.58 -10.09
CA ALA A 46 -13.91 -13.60 -8.66
C ALA A 46 -15.20 -13.44 -7.83
N VAL A 47 -16.07 -12.49 -8.20
CA VAL A 47 -17.34 -12.26 -7.48
C VAL A 47 -18.36 -13.37 -7.74
N GLU A 48 -18.40 -13.93 -8.95
CA GLU A 48 -19.24 -15.09 -9.27
C GLU A 48 -18.81 -16.36 -8.55
N LYS A 49 -17.50 -16.56 -8.39
CA LYS A 49 -16.96 -17.68 -7.59
C LYS A 49 -17.38 -17.60 -6.13
N GLU A 50 -17.46 -16.38 -5.59
CA GLU A 50 -17.79 -16.16 -4.18
C GLU A 50 -19.29 -16.24 -3.90
N PHE A 51 -20.11 -15.62 -4.75
CA PHE A 51 -21.54 -15.43 -4.48
C PHE A 51 -22.45 -16.30 -5.35
N GLY A 52 -21.91 -16.96 -6.36
CA GLY A 52 -22.67 -17.66 -7.38
C GLY A 52 -23.06 -16.74 -8.53
N LYS A 53 -22.95 -17.24 -9.77
CA LYS A 53 -23.19 -16.49 -11.01
C LYS A 53 -24.57 -15.81 -11.04
N ASP A 54 -25.60 -16.52 -10.63
CA ASP A 54 -26.98 -16.03 -10.67
C ASP A 54 -27.28 -14.97 -9.58
N ASN A 55 -26.38 -14.81 -8.60
CA ASN A 55 -26.52 -13.88 -7.50
C ASN A 55 -25.69 -12.58 -7.68
N VAL A 56 -25.10 -12.38 -8.86
CA VAL A 56 -24.22 -11.24 -9.13
C VAL A 56 -24.77 -10.39 -10.25
N ILE A 57 -24.76 -9.06 -10.06
CA ILE A 57 -25.01 -8.06 -11.10
C ILE A 57 -23.80 -7.13 -11.14
N VAL A 58 -23.12 -7.04 -12.28
CA VAL A 58 -21.98 -6.13 -12.47
C VAL A 58 -22.35 -5.09 -13.51
N VAL A 59 -22.29 -3.82 -13.14
CA VAL A 59 -22.54 -2.68 -14.03
C VAL A 59 -21.28 -1.84 -14.10
N LYS A 60 -20.74 -1.69 -15.31
CA LYS A 60 -19.59 -0.80 -15.55
C LYS A 60 -19.98 0.35 -16.45
N ASP A 61 -19.65 1.57 -16.01
CA ASP A 61 -19.68 2.76 -16.85
C ASP A 61 -18.55 3.71 -16.48
N ALA A 62 -17.62 3.94 -17.41
CA ALA A 62 -16.44 4.77 -17.21
C ALA A 62 -16.14 5.60 -18.46
N HIS A 63 -15.48 6.75 -18.30
CA HIS A 63 -15.14 7.63 -19.41
C HIS A 63 -13.74 8.24 -19.23
N GLY A 64 -12.86 8.01 -20.22
CA GLY A 64 -11.46 8.45 -20.14
C GLY A 64 -11.28 9.97 -20.03
N GLY A 65 -10.28 10.40 -19.26
CA GLY A 65 -9.84 11.79 -19.18
C GLY A 65 -10.80 12.76 -18.47
N GLN A 66 -11.80 12.26 -17.73
CA GLN A 66 -12.83 13.10 -17.13
C GLN A 66 -12.57 13.42 -15.65
N PRO A 67 -12.83 14.65 -15.20
CA PRO A 67 -12.76 15.06 -13.80
C PRO A 67 -13.99 14.58 -13.01
N ILE A 68 -13.84 14.51 -11.67
CA ILE A 68 -14.88 14.02 -10.75
C ILE A 68 -16.20 14.80 -10.84
N ARG A 69 -16.15 16.08 -11.22
CA ARG A 69 -17.35 16.93 -11.40
C ARG A 69 -18.34 16.41 -12.45
N ARG A 70 -17.91 15.52 -13.36
CA ARG A 70 -18.80 14.84 -14.32
C ARG A 70 -19.66 13.76 -13.65
N TRP A 71 -19.32 13.37 -12.41
CA TRP A 71 -20.12 12.42 -11.61
C TRP A 71 -20.80 13.06 -10.40
N PHE A 72 -20.27 14.19 -9.86
CA PHE A 72 -20.89 14.87 -8.73
C PHE A 72 -21.75 16.06 -9.21
N LYS A 73 -23.08 15.97 -9.07
CA LYS A 73 -24.04 16.96 -9.55
C LYS A 73 -23.89 18.34 -8.92
N GLN A 74 -23.58 18.39 -7.62
CA GLN A 74 -23.47 19.63 -6.87
C GLN A 74 -22.02 20.12 -6.73
N TRP A 75 -21.15 19.67 -7.64
CA TRP A 75 -19.75 20.02 -7.58
C TRP A 75 -19.51 21.53 -7.67
N LYS A 76 -18.61 22.02 -6.80
CA LYS A 76 -18.08 23.38 -6.83
C LYS A 76 -16.58 23.35 -6.70
N SER A 77 -15.90 24.30 -7.34
CA SER A 77 -14.46 24.53 -7.13
C SER A 77 -14.17 25.01 -5.71
N ALA A 78 -12.90 25.03 -5.29
CA ALA A 78 -12.49 25.61 -4.00
C ALA A 78 -12.91 27.09 -3.85
N LYS A 79 -13.13 27.80 -4.96
CA LYS A 79 -13.63 29.18 -4.99
C LYS A 79 -15.16 29.28 -4.99
N GLY A 80 -15.86 28.15 -4.93
CA GLY A 80 -17.32 28.11 -4.94
C GLY A 80 -17.97 28.12 -6.33
N GLU A 81 -17.18 28.11 -7.42
CA GLU A 81 -17.67 28.13 -8.79
C GLU A 81 -18.33 26.80 -9.18
N ALA A 82 -19.55 26.85 -9.66
CA ALA A 82 -20.25 25.67 -10.17
C ALA A 82 -19.79 25.31 -11.59
N PHE A 83 -19.90 24.03 -11.94
CA PHE A 83 -19.60 23.55 -13.29
C PHE A 83 -20.88 23.22 -14.05
N LYS A 84 -21.06 23.84 -15.21
CA LYS A 84 -22.19 23.54 -16.11
C LYS A 84 -22.02 22.12 -16.69
N GLY A 85 -23.01 21.25 -16.50
CA GLY A 85 -22.96 19.84 -16.91
C GLY A 85 -22.35 18.92 -15.82
N ALA A 86 -22.27 19.39 -14.57
CA ALA A 86 -21.91 18.52 -13.46
C ALA A 86 -22.89 17.34 -13.32
N GLY A 87 -22.36 16.12 -13.12
CA GLY A 87 -23.18 14.94 -12.89
C GLY A 87 -23.69 14.21 -14.15
N ASP A 88 -23.37 14.65 -15.35
CA ASP A 88 -23.87 14.03 -16.58
C ASP A 88 -23.42 12.57 -16.78
N LEU A 89 -22.19 12.23 -16.38
CA LEU A 89 -21.70 10.85 -16.39
C LEU A 89 -22.30 10.00 -15.26
N TYR A 90 -22.68 10.64 -14.15
CA TYR A 90 -23.43 9.96 -13.10
C TYR A 90 -24.84 9.56 -13.60
N GLU A 91 -25.55 10.44 -14.29
CA GLU A 91 -26.87 10.14 -14.86
C GLU A 91 -26.78 8.96 -15.85
N ARG A 92 -25.75 8.95 -16.70
CA ARG A 92 -25.50 7.85 -17.64
C ARG A 92 -25.26 6.52 -16.90
N LEU A 93 -24.45 6.55 -15.84
CA LEU A 93 -24.18 5.38 -14.99
C LEU A 93 -25.48 4.88 -14.34
N MET A 94 -26.26 5.79 -13.73
CA MET A 94 -27.49 5.43 -13.04
C MET A 94 -28.56 4.90 -13.97
N GLY A 95 -28.64 5.38 -15.20
CA GLY A 95 -29.50 4.78 -16.24
C GLY A 95 -29.21 3.30 -16.46
N LYS A 96 -27.92 2.92 -16.57
CA LYS A 96 -27.49 1.52 -16.70
C LYS A 96 -27.77 0.72 -15.43
N VAL A 97 -27.46 1.27 -14.27
CA VAL A 97 -27.70 0.61 -12.97
C VAL A 97 -29.18 0.31 -12.79
N LYS A 98 -30.06 1.32 -12.93
CA LYS A 98 -31.51 1.16 -12.78
C LYS A 98 -32.09 0.13 -13.76
N ALA A 99 -31.60 0.10 -14.99
CA ALA A 99 -32.00 -0.92 -15.98
C ALA A 99 -31.58 -2.34 -15.55
N SER A 100 -30.36 -2.51 -15.05
CA SER A 100 -29.81 -3.81 -14.65
C SER A 100 -30.46 -4.40 -13.39
N ILE A 101 -30.95 -3.55 -12.47
CA ILE A 101 -31.58 -3.99 -11.23
C ILE A 101 -33.11 -4.03 -11.29
N LYS A 102 -33.72 -3.70 -12.44
CA LYS A 102 -35.18 -3.70 -12.60
C LYS A 102 -35.75 -5.07 -12.26
N GLY A 103 -36.68 -5.10 -11.29
CA GLY A 103 -37.31 -6.34 -10.82
C GLY A 103 -36.40 -7.27 -10.01
N GLN A 104 -35.20 -6.83 -9.65
CA GLN A 104 -34.26 -7.61 -8.84
C GLN A 104 -34.29 -7.17 -7.39
N LYS A 105 -34.28 -8.11 -6.47
CA LYS A 105 -34.02 -7.84 -5.05
C LYS A 105 -32.51 -7.70 -4.86
N ILE A 106 -32.06 -6.59 -4.30
CA ILE A 106 -30.63 -6.30 -4.08
C ILE A 106 -30.29 -6.48 -2.61
N GLN A 107 -29.42 -7.45 -2.33
CA GLN A 107 -28.94 -7.77 -0.99
C GLN A 107 -27.81 -6.83 -0.54
N SER A 108 -26.83 -6.60 -1.38
CA SER A 108 -25.68 -5.71 -1.09
C SER A 108 -25.28 -4.89 -2.29
N ILE A 109 -24.63 -3.74 -2.02
CA ILE A 109 -24.10 -2.85 -3.05
C ILE A 109 -22.65 -2.58 -2.76
N SER A 110 -21.79 -2.69 -3.80
CA SER A 110 -20.40 -2.27 -3.77
C SER A 110 -20.10 -1.36 -4.96
N PHE A 111 -19.62 -0.15 -4.66
CA PHE A 111 -19.21 0.84 -5.65
C PHE A 111 -17.69 0.87 -5.77
N SER A 112 -17.15 0.52 -6.93
CA SER A 112 -15.72 0.56 -7.24
C SER A 112 -15.40 1.79 -8.07
N TRP A 113 -14.45 2.60 -7.60
CA TRP A 113 -14.08 3.88 -8.19
C TRP A 113 -12.61 3.93 -8.60
N MET A 114 -12.31 4.32 -9.83
CA MET A 114 -10.95 4.59 -10.30
C MET A 114 -10.94 5.85 -11.14
N GLN A 115 -10.54 6.96 -10.51
CA GLN A 115 -10.48 8.29 -11.10
C GLN A 115 -9.61 9.17 -10.20
N GLY A 116 -9.15 10.31 -10.68
CA GLY A 116 -8.39 11.29 -9.90
C GLY A 116 -7.30 11.96 -10.74
N GLU A 117 -6.87 11.32 -11.82
CA GLU A 117 -5.80 11.79 -12.68
C GLU A 117 -6.14 13.18 -13.28
N ARG A 118 -7.38 13.37 -13.73
CA ARG A 118 -7.80 14.66 -14.28
C ARG A 118 -7.89 15.75 -13.21
N ASP A 119 -8.39 15.42 -12.02
CA ASP A 119 -8.47 16.36 -10.90
C ASP A 119 -7.08 16.69 -10.34
N ALA A 120 -6.16 15.74 -10.33
CA ALA A 120 -4.75 15.98 -10.01
C ALA A 120 -4.09 16.98 -10.98
N ARG A 121 -4.39 16.86 -12.28
CA ARG A 121 -3.90 17.77 -13.33
C ARG A 121 -4.52 19.17 -13.20
N GLU A 122 -5.80 19.25 -12.87
CA GLU A 122 -6.55 20.51 -12.71
C GLU A 122 -6.43 21.13 -11.32
N LYS A 123 -5.66 20.52 -10.40
CA LYS A 123 -5.40 21.00 -9.04
C LYS A 123 -6.63 21.07 -8.14
N HIS A 124 -7.53 20.08 -8.23
CA HIS A 124 -8.78 20.02 -7.47
C HIS A 124 -8.73 19.10 -6.24
N SER A 125 -7.55 18.85 -5.64
CA SER A 125 -7.46 17.99 -4.45
C SER A 125 -8.26 18.48 -3.25
N GLU A 126 -8.40 19.79 -3.08
CA GLU A 126 -9.11 20.41 -1.95
C GLU A 126 -10.60 20.02 -1.90
N VAL A 127 -11.23 19.86 -3.05
CA VAL A 127 -12.66 19.52 -3.16
C VAL A 127 -12.91 18.05 -3.46
N TYR A 128 -11.84 17.25 -3.60
CA TYR A 128 -11.96 15.87 -4.07
C TYR A 128 -12.65 14.96 -3.04
N ALA A 129 -12.32 15.07 -1.75
CA ALA A 129 -12.98 14.30 -0.69
C ALA A 129 -14.49 14.58 -0.61
N ALA A 130 -14.87 15.86 -0.62
CA ALA A 130 -16.28 16.28 -0.63
C ALA A 130 -17.01 15.77 -1.87
N SER A 131 -16.32 15.74 -3.02
CA SER A 131 -16.89 15.21 -4.27
C SER A 131 -17.11 13.69 -4.21
N LEU A 132 -16.19 12.93 -3.62
CA LEU A 132 -16.37 11.49 -3.38
C LEU A 132 -17.56 11.23 -2.46
N GLN A 133 -17.68 11.97 -1.36
CA GLN A 133 -18.82 11.86 -0.46
C GLN A 133 -20.12 12.19 -1.19
N GLY A 134 -20.14 13.27 -1.96
CA GLY A 134 -21.34 13.66 -2.72
C GLY A 134 -21.78 12.61 -3.75
N ILE A 135 -20.86 11.89 -4.39
CA ILE A 135 -21.19 10.76 -5.26
C ILE A 135 -21.81 9.61 -4.46
N LEU A 136 -21.28 9.29 -3.29
CA LEU A 136 -21.85 8.22 -2.44
C LEU A 136 -23.23 8.60 -1.91
N ASP A 137 -23.42 9.86 -1.54
CA ASP A 137 -24.71 10.38 -1.08
C ASP A 137 -25.77 10.34 -2.22
N GLN A 138 -25.37 10.68 -3.45
CA GLN A 138 -26.23 10.55 -4.63
C GLN A 138 -26.63 9.09 -4.88
N LEU A 139 -25.66 8.16 -4.80
CA LEU A 139 -25.92 6.72 -4.94
C LEU A 139 -26.86 6.21 -3.84
N ALA A 140 -26.64 6.64 -2.60
CA ALA A 140 -27.49 6.28 -1.46
C ALA A 140 -28.93 6.74 -1.66
N ALA A 141 -29.12 7.98 -2.09
CA ALA A 141 -30.43 8.55 -2.38
C ALA A 141 -31.12 7.84 -3.56
N ASP A 142 -30.43 7.68 -4.68
CA ASP A 142 -31.00 7.11 -5.91
C ASP A 142 -31.34 5.60 -5.79
N LEU A 143 -30.63 4.87 -4.92
CA LEU A 143 -30.85 3.45 -4.69
C LEU A 143 -31.66 3.15 -3.42
N GLY A 144 -32.00 4.20 -2.63
CA GLY A 144 -32.73 4.04 -1.37
C GLY A 144 -31.94 3.24 -0.32
N ARG A 145 -30.60 3.29 -0.34
CA ARG A 145 -29.73 2.45 0.49
C ARG A 145 -28.65 3.31 1.20
N LYS A 146 -28.45 3.07 2.49
CA LYS A 146 -27.38 3.71 3.29
C LYS A 146 -26.17 2.80 3.54
N ASP A 147 -26.23 1.56 3.09
CA ASP A 147 -25.25 0.51 3.37
C ASP A 147 -24.36 0.20 2.16
N ILE A 148 -24.08 1.21 1.33
CA ILE A 148 -23.22 1.07 0.16
C ILE A 148 -21.77 0.92 0.61
N ASN A 149 -21.15 -0.20 0.24
CA ASN A 149 -19.71 -0.40 0.36
C ASN A 149 -19.00 0.29 -0.82
N PHE A 150 -17.79 0.81 -0.62
CA PHE A 150 -17.03 1.38 -1.73
C PHE A 150 -15.55 1.01 -1.70
N VAL A 151 -14.98 0.86 -2.88
CA VAL A 151 -13.56 0.52 -3.07
C VAL A 151 -12.95 1.52 -4.04
N ILE A 152 -11.93 2.25 -3.60
CA ILE A 152 -11.22 3.22 -4.43
C ILE A 152 -9.91 2.62 -4.94
N GLY A 153 -9.70 2.60 -6.27
CA GLY A 153 -8.38 2.44 -6.85
C GLY A 153 -7.56 3.71 -6.59
N ARG A 154 -6.56 3.63 -5.72
CA ARG A 154 -5.66 4.76 -5.49
C ARG A 154 -4.91 5.06 -6.79
N LEU A 155 -4.68 6.32 -7.15
CA LEU A 155 -3.81 6.66 -8.29
C LEU A 155 -2.47 5.91 -8.19
N SER A 156 -1.89 5.49 -9.32
CA SER A 156 -0.62 4.77 -9.34
C SER A 156 0.58 5.66 -8.99
N ASP A 157 1.75 5.05 -8.94
CA ASP A 157 3.04 5.70 -8.73
C ASP A 157 3.56 6.52 -9.94
N PHE A 158 2.71 6.82 -10.92
CA PHE A 158 3.06 7.47 -12.18
C PHE A 158 3.79 8.82 -12.02
N ASP A 159 3.26 9.75 -11.25
CA ASP A 159 3.82 11.10 -11.11
C ASP A 159 4.05 11.51 -9.65
N MET A 160 4.80 10.69 -8.92
CA MET A 160 5.11 10.91 -7.49
C MET A 160 5.88 12.21 -7.22
N GLN A 161 6.41 12.87 -8.26
CA GLN A 161 7.08 14.16 -8.15
C GLN A 161 6.16 15.34 -8.50
N ASN A 162 4.89 15.10 -8.80
CA ASN A 162 3.89 16.13 -9.16
C ASN A 162 4.29 17.04 -10.32
N LYS A 163 5.13 16.56 -11.25
CA LYS A 163 5.66 17.38 -12.36
C LYS A 163 4.65 17.59 -13.48
N ARG A 164 3.88 16.56 -13.82
CA ARG A 164 2.90 16.57 -14.92
C ARG A 164 1.48 16.78 -14.41
N TYR A 165 1.20 16.33 -13.20
CA TYR A 165 -0.08 16.39 -12.50
C TYR A 165 0.15 16.97 -11.09
N PRO A 166 0.08 18.31 -10.93
CA PRO A 166 0.56 19.00 -9.72
C PRO A 166 -0.05 18.52 -8.40
N HIS A 167 -1.25 17.95 -8.42
CA HIS A 167 -1.92 17.42 -7.22
C HIS A 167 -1.97 15.88 -7.19
N TRP A 168 -1.04 15.17 -7.88
CA TRP A 168 -1.05 13.69 -7.96
C TRP A 168 -0.97 13.04 -6.58
N THR A 169 0.06 13.40 -5.82
CA THR A 169 0.26 12.84 -4.47
C THR A 169 -0.83 13.30 -3.49
N ALA A 170 -1.34 14.53 -3.62
CA ALA A 170 -2.44 15.02 -2.81
C ALA A 170 -3.74 14.22 -3.04
N ILE A 171 -4.10 13.95 -4.31
CA ILE A 171 -5.26 13.10 -4.63
C ILE A 171 -5.04 11.67 -4.10
N ARG A 172 -3.86 11.08 -4.26
CA ARG A 172 -3.53 9.76 -3.69
C ARG A 172 -3.80 9.72 -2.18
N LYS A 173 -3.35 10.75 -1.46
CA LYS A 173 -3.57 10.85 -0.01
C LYS A 173 -5.06 10.93 0.31
N VAL A 174 -5.80 11.81 -0.37
CA VAL A 174 -7.25 11.94 -0.15
C VAL A 174 -7.97 10.61 -0.39
N GLN A 175 -7.60 9.84 -1.41
CA GLN A 175 -8.21 8.55 -1.72
C GLN A 175 -8.02 7.53 -0.59
N VAL A 176 -6.83 7.49 0.00
CA VAL A 176 -6.53 6.64 1.16
C VAL A 176 -7.29 7.09 2.39
N ASP A 177 -7.12 8.36 2.79
CA ASP A 177 -7.72 8.91 4.00
C ASP A 177 -9.25 8.78 3.98
N PHE A 178 -9.88 9.10 2.85
CA PHE A 178 -11.33 8.99 2.67
C PHE A 178 -11.83 7.55 2.82
N SER A 179 -11.09 6.60 2.25
CA SER A 179 -11.47 5.18 2.34
C SER A 179 -11.29 4.62 3.75
N GLU A 180 -10.21 5.00 4.43
CA GLU A 180 -9.89 4.50 5.78
C GLU A 180 -10.78 5.12 6.86
N ALA A 181 -11.30 6.32 6.64
CA ALA A 181 -12.24 6.98 7.55
C ALA A 181 -13.62 6.31 7.61
N SER A 182 -13.97 5.44 6.65
CA SER A 182 -15.27 4.78 6.58
C SER A 182 -15.18 3.29 6.91
N PRO A 183 -16.07 2.73 7.75
CA PRO A 183 -16.16 1.28 7.96
C PRO A 183 -16.63 0.53 6.71
N ARG A 184 -17.22 1.23 5.74
CA ARG A 184 -17.70 0.71 4.45
C ARG A 184 -16.74 1.01 3.30
N GLY A 185 -15.61 1.65 3.57
CA GLY A 185 -14.59 2.03 2.61
C GLY A 185 -13.41 1.09 2.59
N ALA A 186 -12.84 0.91 1.41
CA ALA A 186 -11.53 0.32 1.20
C ALA A 186 -10.84 1.02 0.02
N TRP A 187 -9.53 0.90 -0.05
CA TRP A 187 -8.78 1.29 -1.22
C TRP A 187 -7.87 0.14 -1.67
N VAL A 188 -7.53 0.12 -2.94
CA VAL A 188 -6.59 -0.85 -3.51
C VAL A 188 -5.34 -0.15 -4.02
N ASP A 189 -4.20 -0.73 -3.72
CA ASP A 189 -2.91 -0.28 -4.23
C ASP A 189 -2.83 -0.56 -5.73
N THR A 190 -2.41 0.41 -6.50
CA THR A 190 -2.24 0.28 -7.96
C THR A 190 -0.81 0.55 -8.40
N ASP A 191 0.12 0.73 -7.46
CA ASP A 191 1.52 0.91 -7.75
C ASP A 191 2.08 -0.32 -8.48
N GLY A 192 2.92 -0.07 -9.47
CA GLY A 192 3.52 -1.10 -10.31
C GLY A 192 2.56 -1.82 -11.26
N LEU A 193 1.28 -1.43 -11.38
CA LEU A 193 0.37 -1.97 -12.39
C LEU A 193 0.60 -1.34 -13.78
N ASN A 194 1.35 -0.27 -13.85
CA ASN A 194 1.62 0.56 -15.01
C ASN A 194 2.96 0.27 -15.70
N ASP A 195 3.51 -0.94 -15.45
CA ASP A 195 4.74 -1.45 -16.07
C ASP A 195 4.50 -2.75 -16.84
N GLY A 196 5.31 -3.00 -17.87
CA GLY A 196 5.26 -4.19 -18.70
C GLY A 196 4.66 -3.93 -20.07
N LYS A 197 3.92 -4.90 -20.64
CA LYS A 197 3.30 -4.71 -21.96
C LYS A 197 1.86 -4.21 -21.84
N ASN A 198 1.53 -3.16 -22.58
CA ASN A 198 0.13 -2.74 -22.72
C ASN A 198 -0.65 -3.73 -23.63
N ARG A 199 -1.97 -3.53 -23.77
CA ARG A 199 -2.84 -4.41 -24.56
C ARG A 199 -2.51 -4.44 -26.07
N ARG A 200 -1.67 -3.52 -26.55
CA ARG A 200 -1.18 -3.47 -27.95
C ARG A 200 0.20 -4.12 -28.09
N GLY A 201 0.72 -4.74 -27.01
CA GLY A 201 2.03 -5.38 -27.00
C GLY A 201 3.23 -4.44 -26.82
N LYS A 202 3.00 -3.11 -26.73
CA LYS A 202 4.05 -2.11 -26.51
C LYS A 202 4.53 -2.16 -25.06
N ASP A 203 5.85 -2.14 -24.86
CA ASP A 203 6.44 -2.01 -23.53
C ASP A 203 6.18 -0.61 -22.97
N ILE A 204 5.73 -0.57 -21.73
CA ILE A 204 5.46 0.65 -20.96
C ILE A 204 6.19 0.55 -19.62
N SER A 205 6.65 1.68 -19.10
CA SER A 205 7.24 1.78 -17.77
C SER A 205 6.80 3.07 -17.13
N ASN A 206 6.29 2.97 -15.91
CA ASN A 206 5.70 4.07 -15.16
C ASN A 206 4.74 4.90 -16.04
N ASP A 207 3.85 4.22 -16.76
CA ASP A 207 2.87 4.85 -17.65
C ASP A 207 1.66 5.38 -16.84
N LEU A 208 0.93 6.34 -17.41
CA LEU A 208 -0.33 6.82 -16.83
C LEU A 208 -1.39 5.71 -16.77
N HIS A 209 -1.33 4.75 -17.69
CA HIS A 209 -2.27 3.64 -17.81
C HIS A 209 -1.61 2.33 -17.43
N TYR A 210 -2.43 1.38 -16.98
CA TYR A 210 -1.94 0.06 -16.57
C TYR A 210 -1.52 -0.80 -17.77
N SER A 211 -0.59 -1.70 -17.52
CA SER A 211 -0.24 -2.77 -18.46
C SER A 211 -1.41 -3.77 -18.62
N ALA A 212 -1.34 -4.63 -19.62
CA ALA A 212 -2.36 -5.67 -19.81
C ALA A 212 -2.52 -6.55 -18.55
N LYS A 213 -1.40 -6.98 -17.95
CA LYS A 213 -1.40 -7.73 -16.68
C LYS A 213 -1.84 -6.86 -15.50
N GLY A 214 -1.48 -5.57 -15.51
CA GLY A 214 -1.89 -4.60 -14.50
C GLY A 214 -3.40 -4.45 -14.43
N TYR A 215 -4.11 -4.39 -15.55
CA TYR A 215 -5.58 -4.35 -15.57
C TYR A 215 -6.22 -5.62 -15.00
N VAL A 216 -5.69 -6.81 -15.29
CA VAL A 216 -6.18 -8.07 -14.70
C VAL A 216 -6.00 -8.07 -13.18
N GLU A 217 -4.84 -7.67 -12.72
CA GLU A 217 -4.55 -7.58 -11.29
C GLU A 217 -5.39 -6.51 -10.60
N PHE A 218 -5.60 -5.36 -11.22
CA PHE A 218 -6.49 -4.32 -10.71
C PHE A 218 -7.91 -4.83 -10.48
N GLY A 219 -8.49 -5.53 -11.49
CA GLY A 219 -9.82 -6.13 -11.36
C GLY A 219 -9.89 -7.16 -10.22
N ARG A 220 -8.85 -7.98 -10.06
CA ARG A 220 -8.75 -8.95 -8.97
C ARG A 220 -8.72 -8.27 -7.59
N ARG A 221 -7.95 -7.19 -7.43
CA ARG A 221 -7.88 -6.41 -6.17
C ARG A 221 -9.20 -5.75 -5.83
N LEU A 222 -9.86 -5.12 -6.82
CA LEU A 222 -11.19 -4.53 -6.62
C LEU A 222 -12.21 -5.56 -6.17
N ALA A 223 -12.23 -6.75 -6.80
CA ALA A 223 -13.15 -7.83 -6.45
C ALA A 223 -12.90 -8.33 -5.02
N ALA A 224 -11.64 -8.60 -4.65
CA ALA A 224 -11.28 -9.09 -3.33
C ALA A 224 -11.71 -8.11 -2.21
N SER A 225 -11.45 -6.81 -2.40
CA SER A 225 -11.85 -5.77 -1.45
C SER A 225 -13.38 -5.63 -1.35
N SER A 226 -14.09 -5.69 -2.49
CA SER A 226 -15.55 -5.64 -2.52
C SER A 226 -16.17 -6.82 -1.79
N ILE A 227 -15.66 -8.04 -2.03
CA ILE A 227 -16.09 -9.27 -1.34
C ILE A 227 -15.87 -9.16 0.17
N SER A 228 -14.68 -8.66 0.57
CA SER A 228 -14.34 -8.50 1.99
C SER A 228 -15.32 -7.57 2.71
N LEU A 229 -15.63 -6.41 2.13
CA LEU A 229 -16.58 -5.44 2.68
C LEU A 229 -18.00 -6.02 2.77
N ILE A 230 -18.47 -6.72 1.74
CA ILE A 230 -19.80 -7.36 1.74
C ILE A 230 -19.91 -8.41 2.86
N LYS A 231 -18.82 -9.13 3.15
CA LYS A 231 -18.75 -10.12 4.26
C LYS A 231 -18.58 -9.48 5.64
N GLY A 232 -18.68 -8.15 5.76
CA GLY A 232 -18.53 -7.45 7.04
C GLY A 232 -17.10 -7.47 7.60
N LYS A 233 -16.12 -7.90 6.81
CA LYS A 233 -14.70 -7.74 7.13
C LYS A 233 -14.29 -6.34 6.71
N LYS A 234 -13.56 -5.61 7.56
CA LYS A 234 -12.97 -4.32 7.14
C LYS A 234 -12.22 -4.59 5.84
N GLY A 235 -12.58 -3.87 4.78
CA GLY A 235 -11.94 -4.06 3.47
C GLY A 235 -10.44 -4.01 3.67
N THR A 236 -9.70 -4.92 3.04
CA THR A 236 -8.24 -4.92 3.10
C THR A 236 -7.76 -3.68 2.38
N SER A 237 -7.67 -2.57 3.13
CA SER A 237 -7.10 -1.31 2.66
C SER A 237 -5.69 -1.62 2.15
N GLY A 238 -5.47 -1.43 0.85
CA GLY A 238 -4.19 -1.78 0.24
C GLY A 238 -4.00 -3.26 -0.07
N ASP A 239 -5.07 -4.02 -0.45
CA ASP A 239 -4.90 -5.41 -0.91
C ASP A 239 -3.92 -5.46 -2.09
N LYS A 240 -2.67 -5.76 -1.74
CA LYS A 240 -1.63 -6.12 -2.69
C LYS A 240 -1.98 -7.52 -3.18
N GLY A 241 -2.59 -7.58 -4.35
CA GLY A 241 -3.00 -8.83 -4.96
C GLY A 241 -1.92 -9.91 -4.89
N ALA A 242 -2.41 -11.13 -4.65
CA ALA A 242 -1.73 -12.44 -4.69
C ALA A 242 -0.21 -12.43 -4.54
N LYS A 243 0.23 -12.80 -3.33
CA LYS A 243 1.53 -13.42 -3.00
C LYS A 243 2.76 -12.99 -3.84
N GLY A 244 3.10 -11.68 -3.78
CA GLY A 244 4.50 -11.30 -3.79
C GLY A 244 5.01 -11.33 -2.33
N PRO A 245 6.30 -11.42 -2.08
CA PRO A 245 6.83 -11.40 -0.71
C PRO A 245 6.39 -10.09 -0.01
N GLY A 246 5.44 -10.18 0.97
CA GLY A 246 4.91 -9.05 1.74
C GLY A 246 3.41 -9.05 2.02
N SER A 247 2.65 -10.11 1.66
CA SER A 247 1.20 -10.26 1.98
C SER A 247 0.95 -10.85 3.38
N GLY A 248 1.89 -10.68 4.32
CA GLY A 248 1.80 -11.14 5.69
C GLY A 248 0.91 -10.25 6.58
N LYS A 249 0.63 -10.72 7.79
CA LYS A 249 0.00 -9.93 8.86
C LYS A 249 0.84 -8.67 9.10
N VAL A 250 0.18 -7.51 9.19
CA VAL A 250 0.87 -6.28 9.63
C VAL A 250 1.29 -6.46 11.08
N LEU A 251 2.58 -6.34 11.33
CA LEU A 251 3.19 -6.49 12.64
C LEU A 251 3.42 -5.12 13.30
N PHE A 252 3.69 -4.08 12.50
CA PHE A 252 3.95 -2.73 12.96
C PHE A 252 3.71 -1.72 11.84
N GLU A 253 3.07 -0.59 12.18
CA GLU A 253 2.96 0.59 11.33
C GLU A 253 3.23 1.85 12.15
N GLU A 254 3.99 2.80 11.59
CA GLU A 254 4.33 4.07 12.22
C GLU A 254 4.49 5.17 11.18
N ASN A 255 3.79 6.29 11.40
CA ASN A 255 3.91 7.51 10.59
C ASN A 255 4.23 8.74 11.46
N PHE A 256 4.58 8.53 12.69
CA PHE A 256 4.98 9.52 13.69
C PHE A 256 3.96 10.65 13.98
N GLU A 257 2.75 10.62 13.43
CA GLU A 257 1.73 11.65 13.70
C GLU A 257 1.23 11.64 15.16
N LYS A 258 1.40 10.51 15.86
CA LYS A 258 1.01 10.32 17.27
C LYS A 258 2.19 10.33 18.24
N GLY A 259 3.40 10.68 17.77
CA GLY A 259 4.61 10.67 18.56
C GLY A 259 5.57 9.52 18.21
N ARG A 260 6.59 9.31 19.03
CA ARG A 260 7.63 8.30 18.81
C ARG A 260 7.79 7.31 19.96
N ASP A 261 6.84 7.21 20.86
CA ASP A 261 6.95 6.47 22.12
C ASP A 261 7.19 4.97 21.96
N ARG A 262 6.93 4.47 20.76
CA ARG A 262 7.15 3.07 20.35
C ARG A 262 8.60 2.78 19.93
N TRP A 263 9.48 3.80 20.00
CA TRP A 263 10.89 3.71 19.63
C TRP A 263 11.82 3.96 20.83
N GLU A 264 12.95 3.30 20.80
CA GLU A 264 14.02 3.41 21.80
C GLU A 264 15.34 3.69 21.08
N ALA A 265 15.93 4.85 21.33
CA ALA A 265 17.19 5.25 20.72
C ALA A 265 18.37 4.99 21.66
N THR A 266 19.51 4.59 21.10
CA THR A 266 20.76 4.41 21.88
C THR A 266 21.31 5.72 22.43
N ASP A 267 21.03 6.84 21.78
CA ASP A 267 21.27 8.19 22.27
C ASP A 267 20.07 9.08 21.97
N GLU A 268 19.16 9.19 22.92
CA GLU A 268 17.93 9.99 22.80
C GLU A 268 18.19 11.45 22.41
N THR A 269 19.36 11.99 22.74
CA THR A 269 19.71 13.38 22.46
C THR A 269 20.12 13.63 21.01
N SER A 270 20.36 12.56 20.24
CA SER A 270 20.69 12.62 18.81
C SER A 270 19.48 12.48 17.91
N TRP A 271 18.30 12.20 18.47
CA TRP A 271 17.08 11.99 17.73
C TRP A 271 16.05 13.08 18.02
N THR A 272 15.22 13.37 17.07
CA THR A 272 14.15 14.36 17.19
C THR A 272 12.89 13.90 16.51
N HIS A 273 11.76 14.15 17.16
CA HIS A 273 10.43 14.08 16.56
C HIS A 273 10.03 15.51 16.21
N ARG A 274 9.83 15.80 14.93
CA ARG A 274 9.56 17.16 14.44
C ARG A 274 8.62 17.19 13.26
N LYS A 275 8.05 18.35 12.99
CA LYS A 275 7.19 18.58 11.83
C LYS A 275 8.02 19.10 10.66
N VAL A 276 7.86 18.48 9.48
CA VAL A 276 8.50 18.86 8.20
C VAL A 276 7.40 18.91 7.14
N ASP A 277 7.19 20.09 6.54
CA ASP A 277 6.18 20.31 5.51
C ASP A 277 4.77 19.82 5.89
N GLY A 278 4.39 20.01 7.15
CA GLY A 278 3.08 19.62 7.65
C GLY A 278 2.96 18.19 8.18
N ASN A 279 3.98 17.35 8.00
CA ASN A 279 4.04 15.95 8.37
C ASN A 279 5.04 15.72 9.52
N HIS A 280 4.76 14.82 10.47
CA HIS A 280 5.69 14.49 11.53
C HIS A 280 6.65 13.40 11.11
N VAL A 281 7.92 13.56 11.50
CA VAL A 281 8.99 12.63 11.17
C VAL A 281 9.82 12.31 12.40
N PHE A 282 10.51 11.17 12.40
CA PHE A 282 11.49 10.82 13.41
C PHE A 282 12.88 10.79 12.76
N GLY A 283 13.77 11.65 13.23
CA GLY A 283 15.04 11.87 12.53
C GLY A 283 16.24 12.08 13.43
N ILE A 284 17.41 11.93 12.82
CA ILE A 284 18.72 12.16 13.42
C ILE A 284 19.08 13.64 13.22
N ASN A 285 19.33 14.36 14.31
CA ASN A 285 19.54 15.82 14.30
C ASN A 285 21.01 16.26 14.33
N ARG A 286 21.95 15.32 14.51
CA ARG A 286 23.40 15.60 14.51
C ARG A 286 24.21 14.36 14.15
N ARG A 287 25.44 14.57 13.66
CA ARG A 287 26.36 13.50 13.26
C ARG A 287 26.98 12.76 14.43
N SER A 288 27.19 13.44 15.56
CA SER A 288 27.79 12.84 16.76
C SER A 288 26.74 12.12 17.61
N SER A 289 27.09 10.99 18.17
CA SER A 289 26.30 10.24 19.14
C SER A 289 27.10 10.05 20.44
N LYS A 290 26.42 10.07 21.57
CA LYS A 290 27.01 9.68 22.88
C LYS A 290 27.12 8.16 23.00
N TYR A 291 26.44 7.40 22.14
CA TYR A 291 26.53 5.96 22.11
C TYR A 291 27.90 5.51 21.57
N ASN A 292 28.62 4.76 22.37
CA ASN A 292 29.90 4.17 22.02
C ASN A 292 29.76 2.64 22.00
N PRO A 293 29.61 2.01 20.83
CA PRO A 293 29.42 0.56 20.75
C PRO A 293 30.70 -0.18 21.14
N LYS A 294 30.58 -1.29 21.85
CA LYS A 294 31.71 -2.15 22.28
C LYS A 294 32.53 -2.69 21.11
N VAL A 295 31.88 -2.89 19.97
CA VAL A 295 32.50 -3.28 18.70
C VAL A 295 32.12 -2.28 17.62
N ARG A 296 33.00 -2.01 16.66
CA ARG A 296 32.73 -0.99 15.62
C ARG A 296 31.46 -1.31 14.84
N SER A 297 30.45 -0.51 15.03
CA SER A 297 29.11 -0.59 14.43
C SER A 297 28.51 0.81 14.31
N PRO A 298 27.32 1.01 13.72
CA PRO A 298 26.68 2.33 13.62
C PRO A 298 26.46 3.01 14.96
N HIS A 299 26.48 4.36 14.94
CA HIS A 299 26.41 5.19 16.17
C HIS A 299 24.98 5.63 16.49
N HIS A 300 24.11 5.78 15.47
CA HIS A 300 22.71 6.17 15.66
C HIS A 300 21.82 4.96 15.40
N ILE A 301 21.16 4.48 16.44
CA ILE A 301 20.30 3.30 16.38
C ILE A 301 19.03 3.62 17.16
N ALA A 302 17.87 3.47 16.51
CA ALA A 302 16.57 3.47 17.16
C ALA A 302 15.87 2.14 16.86
N LEU A 303 15.48 1.41 17.89
CA LEU A 303 14.85 0.10 17.81
C LEU A 303 13.35 0.20 18.14
N ILE A 304 12.53 -0.56 17.45
CA ILE A 304 11.12 -0.72 17.81
C ILE A 304 11.05 -1.45 19.16
N LYS A 305 10.25 -0.87 20.10
CA LYS A 305 10.00 -1.48 21.41
C LYS A 305 9.11 -2.71 21.27
N ASP A 306 9.29 -3.68 22.14
CA ASP A 306 8.40 -4.84 22.35
C ASP A 306 8.06 -5.66 21.09
N LEU A 307 8.93 -5.60 20.07
CA LEU A 307 8.73 -6.31 18.81
C LEU A 307 9.96 -7.10 18.42
N GLN A 308 9.78 -8.39 18.19
CA GLN A 308 10.80 -9.29 17.65
C GLN A 308 10.23 -10.12 16.51
N VAL A 309 10.93 -10.16 15.38
CA VAL A 309 10.52 -10.88 14.18
C VAL A 309 11.69 -11.66 13.57
N ALA A 310 11.37 -12.76 12.87
CA ALA A 310 12.36 -13.54 12.12
C ALA A 310 12.25 -13.24 10.61
N ASP A 311 11.02 -13.39 10.09
CA ASP A 311 10.71 -13.34 8.67
C ASP A 311 9.77 -12.16 8.41
N PHE A 312 10.17 -11.23 7.55
CA PHE A 312 9.42 -9.99 7.38
C PHE A 312 9.67 -9.31 6.04
N VAL A 313 8.77 -8.40 5.69
CA VAL A 313 8.99 -7.32 4.75
C VAL A 313 8.83 -6.00 5.50
N LEU A 314 9.88 -5.19 5.51
CA LEU A 314 9.89 -3.84 6.06
C LEU A 314 9.90 -2.85 4.90
N THR A 315 9.02 -1.85 4.94
CA THR A 315 9.04 -0.71 4.02
C THR A 315 9.03 0.59 4.83
N PHE A 316 9.69 1.62 4.33
CA PHE A 316 9.70 2.96 4.94
C PHE A 316 10.19 3.99 3.94
N ARG A 317 10.02 5.27 4.28
CA ARG A 317 10.67 6.38 3.58
C ARG A 317 11.83 6.93 4.40
N VAL A 318 12.87 7.37 3.70
CA VAL A 318 14.05 8.03 4.31
C VAL A 318 14.48 9.22 3.46
N MET A 319 14.88 10.29 4.11
CA MET A 319 15.45 11.48 3.47
C MET A 319 16.74 11.88 4.19
N SER A 320 17.86 11.98 3.45
CA SER A 320 19.07 12.62 3.98
C SER A 320 18.85 14.12 4.06
N THR A 321 19.02 14.71 5.25
CA THR A 321 18.65 16.11 5.53
C THR A 321 19.81 17.09 5.28
N LYS A 322 21.01 16.58 5.03
CA LYS A 322 22.17 17.36 4.65
C LYS A 322 22.91 16.75 3.47
N ASP A 323 23.52 17.61 2.65
CA ASP A 323 24.46 17.16 1.64
C ASP A 323 25.80 16.82 2.28
N THR A 324 26.00 15.54 2.54
CA THR A 324 27.26 14.97 3.05
C THR A 324 28.06 14.27 1.95
N GLY A 325 27.62 14.42 0.68
CA GLY A 325 28.29 13.84 -0.49
C GLY A 325 28.38 12.32 -0.41
N GLY A 326 29.59 11.78 -0.52
CA GLY A 326 29.87 10.35 -0.44
C GLY A 326 29.63 9.71 0.94
N HIS A 327 29.43 10.51 1.98
CA HIS A 327 29.16 10.04 3.35
C HIS A 327 27.68 9.86 3.66
N ARG A 328 26.78 10.10 2.70
CA ARG A 328 25.35 9.82 2.91
C ARG A 328 25.14 8.34 3.16
N ASP A 329 24.41 8.07 4.21
CA ASP A 329 24.00 6.71 4.54
C ASP A 329 22.65 6.66 5.28
N CYS A 330 21.99 5.53 5.24
CA CYS A 330 21.09 5.10 6.30
C CYS A 330 21.39 3.64 6.65
N CYS A 331 21.10 3.28 7.89
CA CYS A 331 21.26 1.93 8.40
C CYS A 331 19.91 1.33 8.78
N ILE A 332 19.68 0.06 8.40
CA ILE A 332 18.50 -0.70 8.79
C ILE A 332 18.97 -1.89 9.61
N PHE A 333 18.55 -1.95 10.87
CA PHE A 333 18.91 -3.01 11.80
C PHE A 333 17.83 -4.07 11.85
N PHE A 334 18.22 -5.34 11.85
CA PHE A 334 17.26 -6.45 11.93
C PHE A 334 17.86 -7.71 12.53
N ASN A 335 16.99 -8.60 12.97
CA ASN A 335 17.34 -9.77 13.75
C ASN A 335 18.33 -9.41 14.89
N TRP A 336 18.13 -8.24 15.49
CA TRP A 336 18.95 -7.71 16.58
C TRP A 336 18.75 -8.54 17.85
N GLN A 337 19.81 -9.17 18.32
CA GLN A 337 19.84 -9.94 19.56
C GLN A 337 20.28 -9.08 20.73
N ASP A 338 21.40 -8.36 20.56
CA ASP A 338 22.03 -7.47 21.50
C ASP A 338 22.98 -6.49 20.77
N PRO A 339 23.63 -5.52 21.46
CA PRO A 339 24.52 -4.54 20.83
C PRO A 339 25.75 -5.09 20.11
N GLN A 340 26.04 -6.38 20.23
CA GLN A 340 27.19 -7.03 19.59
C GLN A 340 26.78 -8.12 18.60
N ASN A 341 25.46 -8.40 18.44
CA ASN A 341 24.96 -9.50 17.64
C ASN A 341 23.71 -9.10 16.84
N PHE A 342 23.89 -8.70 15.59
CA PHE A 342 22.81 -8.25 14.68
C PHE A 342 23.26 -8.16 13.23
N TYR A 343 22.28 -8.10 12.31
CA TYR A 343 22.51 -7.64 10.96
C TYR A 343 22.18 -6.15 10.85
N TYR A 344 22.86 -5.48 9.92
CA TYR A 344 22.38 -4.21 9.41
C TYR A 344 22.71 -4.04 7.92
N ILE A 345 21.90 -3.25 7.27
CA ILE A 345 22.14 -2.79 5.91
C ILE A 345 22.69 -1.39 5.99
N HIS A 346 23.81 -1.14 5.32
CA HIS A 346 24.41 0.17 5.17
C HIS A 346 24.11 0.69 3.76
N CYS A 347 23.08 1.53 3.58
CA CYS A 347 22.76 2.16 2.31
C CYS A 347 23.66 3.38 2.06
N GLY A 348 24.96 3.16 1.96
CA GLY A 348 25.95 4.23 1.73
C GLY A 348 25.96 4.72 0.28
N ALA A 349 26.20 6.01 0.07
CA ALA A 349 26.24 6.63 -1.25
C ALA A 349 27.37 6.05 -2.12
N SER A 350 28.51 5.69 -1.51
CA SER A 350 29.66 5.08 -2.20
C SER A 350 29.96 3.72 -1.60
N PRO A 351 29.85 2.63 -2.38
CA PRO A 351 30.12 1.29 -1.88
C PRO A 351 31.61 1.03 -1.73
N ASP A 352 31.98 0.47 -0.58
CA ASP A 352 33.27 -0.08 -0.26
C ASP A 352 33.08 -1.26 0.73
N PRO A 353 34.16 -1.95 1.19
CA PRO A 353 34.00 -3.03 2.17
C PRO A 353 33.39 -2.63 3.53
N ARG A 354 33.19 -1.33 3.77
CA ARG A 354 32.66 -0.77 5.02
C ARG A 354 31.34 0.01 4.83
N SER A 355 30.96 0.28 3.60
CA SER A 355 29.76 1.06 3.22
C SER A 355 29.06 0.46 2.01
N GLY A 356 27.77 0.70 1.84
CA GLY A 356 27.00 0.20 0.70
C GLY A 356 26.88 -1.33 0.68
N GLN A 357 26.86 -1.97 1.84
CA GLN A 357 26.85 -3.43 2.00
C GLN A 357 25.77 -3.89 2.98
N VAL A 358 25.38 -5.16 2.90
CA VAL A 358 24.75 -5.88 4.02
C VAL A 358 25.87 -6.31 4.97
N MET A 359 25.71 -5.99 6.23
CA MET A 359 26.73 -6.18 7.27
C MET A 359 26.24 -7.13 8.36
N ILE A 360 27.18 -7.84 8.96
CA ILE A 360 26.98 -8.59 10.22
C ILE A 360 27.90 -8.05 11.31
N VAL A 361 27.34 -7.92 12.51
CA VAL A 361 28.08 -7.73 13.77
C VAL A 361 27.87 -9.00 14.59
N LYS A 362 28.97 -9.69 14.98
CA LYS A 362 28.92 -10.98 15.69
C LYS A 362 30.07 -11.05 16.69
N ASN A 363 29.91 -10.37 17.83
CA ASN A 363 30.94 -10.20 18.87
C ASN A 363 32.29 -9.69 18.34
N ALA A 364 32.28 -9.05 17.18
CA ALA A 364 33.44 -8.50 16.48
C ALA A 364 33.04 -7.25 15.68
N PRO A 365 34.01 -6.40 15.26
CA PRO A 365 33.73 -5.31 14.34
C PRO A 365 32.96 -5.76 13.11
N ARG A 366 32.05 -4.89 12.61
CA ARG A 366 31.22 -5.17 11.44
C ARG A 366 32.00 -5.80 10.29
N ALA A 367 31.44 -6.81 9.65
CA ALA A 367 31.96 -7.45 8.46
C ALA A 367 30.94 -7.41 7.33
N PRO A 368 31.35 -7.20 6.04
CA PRO A 368 30.44 -7.23 4.91
C PRO A 368 30.05 -8.65 4.56
N LEU A 369 28.74 -8.86 4.30
CA LEU A 369 28.21 -10.11 3.74
C LEU A 369 28.07 -10.02 2.21
N THR A 370 27.97 -8.81 1.66
CA THR A 370 27.90 -8.55 0.22
C THR A 370 29.24 -8.02 -0.32
N LYS A 371 29.39 -8.05 -1.65
CA LYS A 371 30.45 -7.36 -2.41
C LYS A 371 29.79 -6.41 -3.40
N ASN A 372 28.85 -5.58 -2.90
CA ASN A 372 28.11 -4.65 -3.73
C ASN A 372 29.02 -3.56 -4.28
N GLN A 373 28.86 -3.25 -5.59
CA GLN A 373 29.55 -2.17 -6.29
C GLN A 373 28.59 -1.06 -6.75
N ASN A 374 27.27 -1.24 -6.50
CA ASN A 374 26.26 -0.29 -6.93
C ASN A 374 26.15 0.86 -5.92
N LYS A 375 26.26 2.09 -6.38
CA LYS A 375 26.00 3.28 -5.57
C LYS A 375 24.53 3.33 -5.17
N THR A 376 24.26 3.66 -3.91
CA THR A 376 22.89 3.99 -3.49
C THR A 376 22.50 5.34 -4.09
N PRO A 377 21.38 5.45 -4.82
CA PRO A 377 21.05 6.61 -5.65
C PRO A 377 20.46 7.78 -4.84
N TRP A 378 21.17 8.22 -3.80
CA TRP A 378 20.78 9.36 -2.95
C TRP A 378 20.62 10.67 -3.73
N LYS A 379 19.59 11.43 -3.39
CA LYS A 379 19.35 12.80 -3.87
C LYS A 379 19.14 13.74 -2.70
N ASN A 380 19.56 15.00 -2.83
CA ASN A 380 19.42 16.03 -1.78
C ASN A 380 17.95 16.32 -1.50
N GLY A 381 17.56 16.34 -0.21
CA GLY A 381 16.23 16.72 0.23
C GLY A 381 15.10 15.93 -0.42
N THR A 382 15.37 14.68 -0.82
CA THR A 382 14.39 13.82 -1.52
C THR A 382 14.05 12.64 -0.63
N TRP A 383 12.77 12.35 -0.53
CA TRP A 383 12.28 11.14 0.11
C TRP A 383 12.53 9.93 -0.80
N HIS A 384 13.26 8.96 -0.29
CA HIS A 384 13.53 7.68 -0.92
C HIS A 384 12.67 6.58 -0.31
N GLN A 385 12.23 5.63 -1.12
CA GLN A 385 11.54 4.43 -0.65
C GLN A 385 12.55 3.30 -0.42
N VAL A 386 12.45 2.63 0.71
CA VAL A 386 13.28 1.48 1.05
C VAL A 386 12.38 0.28 1.37
N LYS A 387 12.76 -0.89 0.87
CA LYS A 387 12.14 -2.17 1.22
C LYS A 387 13.21 -3.19 1.58
N VAL A 388 13.02 -3.89 2.68
CA VAL A 388 13.85 -5.01 3.12
C VAL A 388 12.99 -6.27 3.17
N VAL A 389 13.48 -7.35 2.56
CA VAL A 389 12.87 -8.69 2.63
C VAL A 389 13.83 -9.61 3.37
N ARG A 390 13.38 -10.20 4.46
CA ARG A 390 14.10 -11.19 5.25
C ARG A 390 13.32 -12.50 5.29
N ASP A 391 13.93 -13.59 4.81
CA ASP A 391 13.49 -14.96 5.01
C ASP A 391 14.59 -15.72 5.77
N SER A 392 14.39 -15.98 7.03
CA SER A 392 15.38 -16.64 7.90
C SER A 392 15.55 -18.13 7.58
N ARG A 393 14.52 -18.77 7.02
CA ARG A 393 14.52 -20.21 6.64
C ARG A 393 15.45 -20.43 5.47
N SER A 394 15.34 -19.64 4.42
CA SER A 394 16.26 -19.66 3.28
C SER A 394 17.59 -18.95 3.57
N GLY A 395 17.58 -18.03 4.55
CA GLY A 395 18.68 -17.11 4.86
C GLY A 395 18.67 -15.85 3.98
N LYS A 396 17.70 -15.68 3.12
CA LYS A 396 17.63 -14.59 2.14
C LYS A 396 17.48 -13.23 2.80
N ILE A 397 18.28 -12.25 2.34
CA ILE A 397 18.24 -10.83 2.71
C ILE A 397 18.29 -10.05 1.41
N GLU A 398 17.24 -9.26 1.12
CA GLU A 398 17.18 -8.39 -0.05
C GLU A 398 16.81 -6.97 0.36
N ILE A 399 17.49 -6.00 -0.23
CA ILE A 399 17.24 -4.58 -0.05
C ILE A 399 16.91 -3.96 -1.39
N PHE A 400 15.85 -3.15 -1.39
CA PHE A 400 15.40 -2.36 -2.52
C PHE A 400 15.46 -0.88 -2.13
N PHE A 401 15.98 -0.04 -3.01
CA PHE A 401 16.08 1.40 -2.81
C PHE A 401 15.53 2.10 -4.05
N ASP A 402 14.41 2.78 -3.94
CA ASP A 402 13.58 3.39 -4.99
C ASP A 402 13.04 2.41 -6.06
N ASP A 403 13.86 1.51 -6.56
CA ASP A 403 13.39 0.42 -7.43
C ASP A 403 12.88 -0.75 -6.58
N MET A 404 11.56 -0.84 -6.41
CA MET A 404 10.93 -1.88 -5.58
C MET A 404 10.87 -3.27 -6.26
N LYS A 405 11.40 -3.41 -7.49
CA LYS A 405 11.38 -4.67 -8.28
C LYS A 405 12.73 -5.36 -8.32
N LYS A 406 13.81 -4.60 -8.51
CA LYS A 406 15.18 -5.11 -8.57
C LYS A 406 15.89 -4.81 -7.25
N PRO A 407 16.37 -5.83 -6.52
CA PRO A 407 17.10 -5.59 -5.30
C PRO A 407 18.39 -4.81 -5.58
N HIS A 408 18.64 -3.80 -4.78
CA HIS A 408 19.89 -3.03 -4.78
C HIS A 408 21.05 -3.88 -4.25
N MET A 409 20.77 -4.69 -3.22
CA MET A 409 21.69 -5.70 -2.66
C MET A 409 20.93 -6.96 -2.30
N SER A 410 21.59 -8.12 -2.43
CA SER A 410 21.04 -9.42 -2.03
C SER A 410 22.15 -10.33 -1.52
N VAL A 411 21.85 -11.10 -0.45
CA VAL A 411 22.76 -12.09 0.13
C VAL A 411 21.97 -13.17 0.85
N VAL A 412 22.62 -14.30 1.08
CA VAL A 412 22.08 -15.41 1.91
C VAL A 412 22.97 -15.59 3.13
N ASP A 413 22.39 -15.42 4.32
CA ASP A 413 23.02 -15.69 5.61
C ASP A 413 21.99 -16.16 6.64
N LYS A 414 22.35 -17.17 7.46
CA LYS A 414 21.46 -17.81 8.46
C LYS A 414 21.91 -17.63 9.90
N THR A 415 22.87 -16.73 10.16
CA THR A 415 23.48 -16.60 11.49
C THR A 415 22.48 -16.18 12.55
N PHE A 416 21.64 -15.16 12.26
CA PHE A 416 20.64 -14.69 13.21
C PHE A 416 19.22 -14.93 12.71
N GLY A 417 18.36 -15.38 13.62
CA GLY A 417 16.94 -15.62 13.39
C GLY A 417 16.06 -14.49 13.91
N LYS A 418 15.14 -14.80 14.86
CA LYS A 418 14.22 -13.83 15.45
C LYS A 418 14.98 -12.76 16.26
N GLY A 419 14.62 -11.49 16.11
CA GLY A 419 15.20 -10.36 16.84
C GLY A 419 14.48 -9.05 16.60
N ARG A 420 14.96 -7.97 17.21
CA ARG A 420 14.38 -6.62 17.07
C ARG A 420 14.71 -6.02 15.71
N ILE A 421 13.96 -4.98 15.34
CA ILE A 421 14.16 -4.18 14.13
C ILE A 421 14.41 -2.72 14.52
N GLY A 422 15.23 -2.02 13.73
CA GLY A 422 15.52 -0.62 13.94
C GLY A 422 15.97 0.11 12.70
N LEU A 423 16.05 1.42 12.82
CA LEU A 423 16.54 2.35 11.80
C LEU A 423 17.66 3.23 12.39
N GLY A 424 18.46 3.82 11.53
CA GLY A 424 19.50 4.72 11.96
C GLY A 424 20.50 5.11 10.89
N SER A 425 21.71 5.45 11.31
CA SER A 425 22.82 5.86 10.45
C SER A 425 24.16 5.56 11.12
N PHE A 426 25.20 5.55 10.32
CA PHE A 426 26.55 5.52 10.89
C PHE A 426 26.92 6.91 11.41
N ASP A 427 26.86 7.93 10.58
CA ASP A 427 27.17 9.31 10.92
C ASP A 427 26.44 10.35 10.02
N ASP A 428 25.40 9.97 9.26
CA ASP A 428 24.56 10.88 8.50
C ASP A 428 23.28 11.26 9.25
N MET A 429 22.65 12.35 8.81
CA MET A 429 21.40 12.86 9.40
C MET A 429 20.24 12.56 8.46
N ASN A 430 19.31 11.77 8.94
CA ASN A 430 18.16 11.30 8.17
C ASN A 430 16.86 11.58 8.89
N ASP A 431 15.80 11.79 8.11
CA ASP A 431 14.41 11.68 8.54
C ASP A 431 13.82 10.37 8.05
N PHE A 432 13.03 9.73 8.92
CA PHE A 432 12.33 8.48 8.64
C PHE A 432 10.84 8.69 8.80
N ASP A 433 10.05 8.01 7.94
CA ASP A 433 8.60 8.06 7.96
C ASP A 433 7.96 6.86 7.24
N ASP A 434 6.64 6.71 7.38
CA ASP A 434 5.82 5.68 6.71
C ASP A 434 6.37 4.26 6.90
N ILE A 435 6.76 3.91 8.14
CA ILE A 435 7.30 2.59 8.45
C ILE A 435 6.18 1.56 8.49
N LYS A 436 6.32 0.51 7.71
CA LYS A 436 5.42 -0.64 7.71
C LYS A 436 6.19 -1.94 7.71
N LEU A 437 5.90 -2.78 8.69
CA LEU A 437 6.46 -4.12 8.85
C LEU A 437 5.35 -5.15 8.71
N VAL A 438 5.54 -6.11 7.82
CA VAL A 438 4.61 -7.22 7.62
C VAL A 438 5.33 -8.56 7.75
N GLU A 439 4.63 -9.56 8.22
CA GLU A 439 5.14 -10.93 8.29
C GLU A 439 5.39 -11.48 6.88
N LEU A 440 6.55 -12.09 6.66
CA LEU A 440 6.82 -12.86 5.45
C LEU A 440 6.28 -14.28 5.66
N LYS A 441 5.29 -14.68 4.85
CA LYS A 441 4.70 -16.02 4.89
C LYS A 441 5.49 -17.02 4.03
#